data_7c1442938b76e0228a92dc2dfa9d7428
#
_entry.id   7c1442938b76e0228a92dc2dfa9d7428
#
_cell.length_a   1.000
_cell.length_b   1.000
_cell.length_c   1.000
_cell.angle_alpha   90.00
_cell.angle_beta   90.00
_cell.angle_gamma   90.00
#
_symmetry.space_group_name_H-M   'P 1'
#
loop_
_entity.id
_entity.type
_entity.pdbx_description
1 polymer ?
#
loop_
_entity_poly.entity_id
_entity_poly.type
_entity_poly.pdbx_seq_one_letter_code
_entity_poly.pdbx_strand_id
1 'polypeptide(L)'
;MIGKTGVGKSATGNTILGRKAFKSDMSSSSVTTWCEKANGTVHGQKVFVIDSPGLFDTKLSVDEVVSRIKLCIPFSAPGPHVFLVVIKINRFTEEEEKTVKLFQAIFGEKSYMYTMALFTHGDQLKGKNIHQFIRNNTKLLNFIRKCNGGYHVFDNEVQNPEQVIQLLDQIDKMVTVNGGEYYTTEMLQEAEREIEAEKQRILKENEEQRKKEMEELRKKFEGEELEREEKKKTKQHEDEAREKAEKGYTSNTFIQWLIETVYYYFFG
;
A
#
# COMPACT_ATOMS: atom_id res chain seq x y z
N MET A 1 -2.63 -1.14 -0.58
CA MET A 1 -4.00 -1.73 -0.54
C MET A 1 -4.46 -2.00 -1.95
N ILE A 2 -5.04 -3.17 -2.17
CA ILE A 2 -5.42 -3.70 -3.49
C ILE A 2 -6.89 -4.12 -3.43
N GLY A 3 -7.64 -3.94 -4.51
CA GLY A 3 -9.04 -4.32 -4.59
C GLY A 3 -9.81 -3.49 -5.61
N LYS A 4 -11.05 -3.87 -5.86
CA LYS A 4 -11.94 -3.20 -6.82
C LYS A 4 -12.28 -1.77 -6.40
N THR A 5 -12.81 -1.02 -7.33
CA THR A 5 -13.41 0.29 -7.04
C THR A 5 -14.61 0.10 -6.09
N GLY A 6 -14.69 0.97 -5.08
CA GLY A 6 -15.84 0.99 -4.15
C GLY A 6 -15.81 -0.06 -3.02
N VAL A 7 -14.76 -0.88 -2.89
CA VAL A 7 -14.63 -1.83 -1.76
C VAL A 7 -14.17 -1.19 -0.45
N GLY A 8 -13.88 0.11 -0.42
CA GLY A 8 -13.51 0.84 0.79
C GLY A 8 -12.01 0.94 1.07
N LYS A 9 -11.12 0.85 0.05
CA LYS A 9 -9.66 0.98 0.23
C LYS A 9 -9.27 2.31 0.90
N SER A 10 -9.66 3.43 0.32
CA SER A 10 -9.36 4.78 0.86
C SER A 10 -9.90 4.97 2.28
N ALA A 11 -11.12 4.50 2.55
CA ALA A 11 -11.71 4.51 3.89
C ALA A 11 -10.89 3.66 4.86
N THR A 12 -10.45 2.46 4.44
CA THR A 12 -9.57 1.59 5.22
C THR A 12 -8.24 2.28 5.54
N GLY A 13 -7.63 2.94 4.57
CA GLY A 13 -6.40 3.71 4.80
C GLY A 13 -6.59 4.83 5.82
N ASN A 14 -7.71 5.52 5.78
CA ASN A 14 -8.08 6.54 6.76
C ASN A 14 -8.28 5.93 8.16
N THR A 15 -8.94 4.78 8.24
CA THR A 15 -9.14 4.02 9.48
C THR A 15 -7.80 3.60 10.08
N ILE A 16 -6.88 3.03 9.28
CA ILE A 16 -5.53 2.63 9.73
C ILE A 16 -4.75 3.84 10.27
N LEU A 17 -4.77 4.96 9.56
CA LEU A 17 -4.02 6.17 9.94
C LEU A 17 -4.72 7.03 11.01
N GLY A 18 -5.96 6.70 11.38
CA GLY A 18 -6.74 7.46 12.36
C GLY A 18 -7.06 8.89 11.94
N ARG A 19 -6.99 9.21 10.63
CA ARG A 19 -7.24 10.53 10.07
C ARG A 19 -7.68 10.46 8.61
N LYS A 20 -8.32 11.51 8.11
CA LYS A 20 -8.64 11.65 6.68
C LYS A 20 -7.36 11.97 5.88
N ALA A 21 -6.65 10.93 5.45
CA ALA A 21 -5.45 11.02 4.63
C ALA A 21 -5.76 10.86 3.14
N PHE A 22 -6.79 10.08 2.82
CA PHE A 22 -7.24 9.78 1.46
C PHE A 22 -8.66 10.29 1.26
N LYS A 23 -8.98 10.73 0.03
CA LYS A 23 -10.35 11.09 -0.32
C LYS A 23 -11.19 9.83 -0.41
N SER A 24 -12.21 9.73 0.44
CA SER A 24 -13.14 8.58 0.48
C SER A 24 -14.58 9.09 0.47
N ASP A 25 -15.19 9.17 -0.71
CA ASP A 25 -16.57 9.56 -0.87
C ASP A 25 -17.38 8.38 -1.44
N MET A 26 -18.65 8.26 -1.03
CA MET A 26 -19.60 7.37 -1.70
C MET A 26 -19.95 7.97 -3.05
N SER A 27 -19.32 7.49 -4.11
CA SER A 27 -19.57 7.91 -5.49
C SER A 27 -19.89 6.72 -6.38
N SER A 28 -20.71 6.93 -7.39
CA SER A 28 -20.99 5.94 -8.44
C SER A 28 -19.84 5.76 -9.43
N SER A 29 -18.82 6.63 -9.37
CA SER A 29 -17.61 6.58 -10.18
C SER A 29 -16.36 6.39 -9.30
N SER A 30 -15.25 5.92 -9.88
CA SER A 30 -13.98 5.80 -9.16
C SER A 30 -13.53 7.16 -8.66
N VAL A 31 -13.45 7.34 -7.33
CA VAL A 31 -12.95 8.56 -6.70
C VAL A 31 -11.44 8.63 -6.79
N THR A 32 -10.78 7.48 -6.67
CA THR A 32 -9.31 7.35 -6.70
C THR A 32 -8.87 7.06 -8.13
N THR A 33 -8.32 8.08 -8.80
CA THR A 33 -7.75 7.97 -10.16
C THR A 33 -6.23 7.79 -10.14
N TRP A 34 -5.59 8.15 -9.04
CA TRP A 34 -4.15 8.12 -8.85
C TRP A 34 -3.77 7.20 -7.68
N CYS A 35 -2.54 6.71 -7.68
CA CYS A 35 -1.97 6.06 -6.52
C CYS A 35 -1.53 7.13 -5.52
N GLU A 36 -1.91 6.98 -4.26
CA GLU A 36 -1.57 7.92 -3.20
C GLU A 36 -0.84 7.19 -2.07
N LYS A 37 0.16 7.86 -1.48
CA LYS A 37 0.91 7.38 -0.32
C LYS A 37 0.72 8.34 0.84
N ALA A 38 0.33 7.82 1.97
CA ALA A 38 0.26 8.57 3.21
C ALA A 38 0.95 7.80 4.34
N ASN A 39 1.41 8.50 5.36
CA ASN A 39 2.06 7.89 6.51
C ASN A 39 1.54 8.48 7.82
N GLY A 40 1.79 7.76 8.90
CA GLY A 40 1.49 8.19 10.26
C GLY A 40 2.18 7.31 11.27
N THR A 41 2.16 7.75 12.54
CA THR A 41 2.56 6.91 13.67
C THR A 41 1.31 6.30 14.27
N VAL A 42 1.18 5.00 14.16
CA VAL A 42 0.03 4.22 14.64
C VAL A 42 0.53 3.27 15.71
N HIS A 43 0.05 3.41 16.94
CA HIS A 43 0.52 2.64 18.11
C HIS A 43 2.06 2.56 18.25
N GLY A 44 2.74 3.70 18.02
CA GLY A 44 4.20 3.79 18.14
C GLY A 44 4.98 3.32 16.90
N GLN A 45 4.31 2.72 15.90
CA GLN A 45 4.93 2.26 14.66
C GLN A 45 4.77 3.29 13.54
N LYS A 46 5.82 3.54 12.74
CA LYS A 46 5.71 4.33 11.51
C LYS A 46 5.09 3.47 10.42
N VAL A 47 3.88 3.83 10.00
CA VAL A 47 3.10 3.10 9.00
C VAL A 47 2.98 3.94 7.74
N PHE A 48 3.27 3.34 6.58
CA PHE A 48 2.99 3.89 5.27
C PHE A 48 1.84 3.12 4.64
N VAL A 49 0.83 3.86 4.20
CA VAL A 49 -0.32 3.29 3.50
C VAL A 49 -0.30 3.77 2.06
N ILE A 50 -0.38 2.82 1.13
CA ILE A 50 -0.47 3.10 -0.31
C ILE A 50 -1.87 2.73 -0.75
N ASP A 51 -2.65 3.74 -1.15
CA ASP A 51 -3.98 3.57 -1.70
C ASP A 51 -3.90 3.50 -3.22
N SER A 52 -4.19 2.33 -3.76
CA SER A 52 -4.19 2.13 -5.21
C SER A 52 -5.53 2.51 -5.82
N PRO A 53 -5.57 3.07 -7.05
CA PRO A 53 -6.80 3.14 -7.83
C PRO A 53 -7.37 1.72 -7.98
N GLY A 54 -8.63 1.59 -8.33
CA GLY A 54 -9.23 0.27 -8.56
C GLY A 54 -8.52 -0.47 -9.69
N LEU A 55 -7.43 -1.16 -9.35
CA LEU A 55 -6.54 -1.84 -10.31
C LEU A 55 -7.22 -3.00 -11.03
N PHE A 56 -8.24 -3.56 -10.42
CA PHE A 56 -8.80 -4.84 -10.81
C PHE A 56 -10.30 -4.73 -11.12
N ASP A 57 -10.71 -3.59 -11.67
CA ASP A 57 -12.05 -3.44 -12.22
C ASP A 57 -12.09 -4.16 -13.57
N THR A 58 -13.00 -5.11 -13.74
CA THR A 58 -13.13 -5.95 -14.95
C THR A 58 -13.53 -5.16 -16.22
N LYS A 59 -13.88 -3.88 -16.05
CA LYS A 59 -14.19 -2.98 -17.18
C LYS A 59 -12.96 -2.29 -17.74
N LEU A 60 -11.79 -2.42 -17.08
CA LEU A 60 -10.57 -1.78 -17.52
C LEU A 60 -9.94 -2.54 -18.69
N SER A 61 -9.40 -1.79 -19.65
CA SER A 61 -8.51 -2.32 -20.66
C SER A 61 -7.15 -2.73 -20.09
N VAL A 62 -6.40 -3.54 -20.83
CA VAL A 62 -5.03 -3.92 -20.46
C VAL A 62 -4.17 -2.69 -20.19
N ASP A 63 -4.22 -1.69 -21.09
CA ASP A 63 -3.42 -0.47 -20.98
C ASP A 63 -3.77 0.34 -19.73
N GLU A 64 -5.05 0.40 -19.35
CA GLU A 64 -5.48 1.07 -18.13
C GLU A 64 -4.98 0.35 -16.88
N VAL A 65 -5.03 -0.98 -16.83
CA VAL A 65 -4.49 -1.77 -15.71
C VAL A 65 -2.98 -1.56 -15.59
N VAL A 66 -2.26 -1.67 -16.69
CA VAL A 66 -0.80 -1.43 -16.75
C VAL A 66 -0.46 -0.03 -16.27
N SER A 67 -1.17 1.00 -16.77
CA SER A 67 -0.94 2.39 -16.36
C SER A 67 -1.17 2.60 -14.87
N ARG A 68 -2.21 2.01 -14.30
CA ARG A 68 -2.52 2.12 -12.86
C ARG A 68 -1.48 1.41 -11.98
N ILE A 69 -0.98 0.25 -12.42
CA ILE A 69 0.09 -0.47 -11.70
C ILE A 69 1.37 0.36 -11.69
N LYS A 70 1.76 0.94 -12.83
CA LYS A 70 2.93 1.82 -12.94
C LYS A 70 2.90 2.96 -11.93
N LEU A 71 1.75 3.56 -11.70
CA LEU A 71 1.57 4.64 -10.73
C LEU A 71 1.85 4.18 -9.28
N CYS A 72 1.67 2.89 -8.97
CA CYS A 72 1.85 2.36 -7.61
C CYS A 72 3.28 1.88 -7.32
N ILE A 73 4.07 1.57 -8.37
CA ILE A 73 5.44 1.03 -8.21
C ILE A 73 6.34 1.95 -7.39
N PRO A 74 6.50 3.25 -7.73
CA PRO A 74 7.42 4.13 -7.02
C PRO A 74 7.04 4.31 -5.55
N PHE A 75 5.75 4.36 -5.24
CA PHE A 75 5.29 4.48 -3.86
C PHE A 75 5.47 3.20 -3.06
N SER A 76 5.58 2.04 -3.75
CA SER A 76 5.72 0.71 -3.12
C SER A 76 7.17 0.28 -2.95
N ALA A 77 8.12 0.91 -3.65
CA ALA A 77 9.54 0.58 -3.57
C ALA A 77 10.12 0.86 -2.17
N PRO A 78 11.04 0.02 -1.64
CA PRO A 78 11.65 -1.16 -2.26
C PRO A 78 10.74 -2.41 -2.25
N GLY A 79 9.60 -2.36 -1.57
CA GLY A 79 8.58 -3.39 -1.52
C GLY A 79 7.67 -3.27 -0.29
N PRO A 80 6.43 -3.74 -0.37
CA PRO A 80 5.50 -3.70 0.75
C PRO A 80 5.75 -4.86 1.74
N HIS A 81 5.58 -4.60 3.03
CA HIS A 81 5.55 -5.65 4.06
C HIS A 81 4.26 -6.45 4.00
N VAL A 82 3.17 -5.83 3.54
CA VAL A 82 1.87 -6.48 3.37
C VAL A 82 1.09 -5.95 2.18
N PHE A 83 0.50 -6.86 1.42
CA PHE A 83 -0.57 -6.59 0.48
C PHE A 83 -1.92 -6.79 1.19
N LEU A 84 -2.64 -5.72 1.46
CA LEU A 84 -4.01 -5.81 1.95
C LEU A 84 -4.94 -5.92 0.75
N VAL A 85 -5.46 -7.13 0.51
CA VAL A 85 -6.48 -7.36 -0.51
C VAL A 85 -7.84 -7.05 0.10
N VAL A 86 -8.38 -5.90 -0.26
CA VAL A 86 -9.62 -5.36 0.33
C VAL A 86 -10.83 -5.94 -0.39
N ILE A 87 -11.72 -6.57 0.38
CA ILE A 87 -12.91 -7.28 -0.09
C ILE A 87 -14.12 -6.77 0.69
N LYS A 88 -15.16 -6.33 0.02
CA LYS A 88 -16.40 -5.94 0.67
C LYS A 88 -17.19 -7.17 1.12
N ILE A 89 -17.69 -7.16 2.37
CA ILE A 89 -18.59 -8.20 2.87
C ILE A 89 -19.94 -8.07 2.18
N ASN A 90 -20.14 -8.90 1.18
CA ASN A 90 -21.42 -9.12 0.53
C ASN A 90 -21.36 -10.46 -0.21
N ARG A 91 -21.30 -10.45 -1.52
CA ARG A 91 -21.15 -11.63 -2.37
C ARG A 91 -19.78 -11.62 -3.02
N PHE A 92 -18.96 -12.64 -2.77
CA PHE A 92 -17.71 -12.85 -3.50
C PHE A 92 -18.07 -13.35 -4.91
N THR A 93 -17.92 -12.47 -5.88
CA THR A 93 -18.33 -12.67 -7.27
C THR A 93 -17.16 -13.14 -8.12
N GLU A 94 -17.43 -13.48 -9.38
CA GLU A 94 -16.38 -13.79 -10.36
C GLU A 94 -15.40 -12.63 -10.57
N GLU A 95 -15.85 -11.40 -10.33
CA GLU A 95 -14.99 -10.21 -10.46
C GLU A 95 -13.94 -10.15 -9.35
N GLU A 96 -14.29 -10.46 -8.09
CA GLU A 96 -13.31 -10.56 -7.00
C GLU A 96 -12.33 -11.72 -7.26
N GLU A 97 -12.81 -12.83 -7.80
CA GLU A 97 -11.95 -13.95 -8.21
C GLU A 97 -10.94 -13.52 -9.30
N LYS A 98 -11.41 -12.83 -10.34
CA LYS A 98 -10.54 -12.28 -11.38
C LYS A 98 -9.51 -11.30 -10.80
N THR A 99 -9.92 -10.46 -9.84
CA THR A 99 -9.03 -9.56 -9.11
C THR A 99 -7.87 -10.33 -8.46
N VAL A 100 -8.17 -11.40 -7.75
CA VAL A 100 -7.16 -12.24 -7.07
C VAL A 100 -6.24 -12.93 -8.08
N LYS A 101 -6.79 -13.45 -9.18
CA LYS A 101 -5.99 -14.10 -10.23
C LYS A 101 -5.05 -13.12 -10.93
N LEU A 102 -5.53 -11.91 -11.24
CA LEU A 102 -4.70 -10.88 -11.83
C LEU A 102 -3.60 -10.40 -10.87
N PHE A 103 -3.92 -10.27 -9.59
CA PHE A 103 -2.91 -10.00 -8.56
C PHE A 103 -1.81 -11.07 -8.56
N GLN A 104 -2.18 -12.34 -8.61
CA GLN A 104 -1.23 -13.45 -8.68
C GLN A 104 -0.40 -13.43 -9.97
N ALA A 105 -1.02 -13.13 -11.11
CA ALA A 105 -0.31 -13.06 -12.40
C ALA A 105 0.78 -11.96 -12.38
N ILE A 106 0.49 -10.81 -11.77
CA ILE A 106 1.39 -9.66 -11.73
C ILE A 106 2.49 -9.83 -10.67
N PHE A 107 2.12 -10.25 -9.46
CA PHE A 107 3.05 -10.31 -8.33
C PHE A 107 3.60 -11.72 -8.04
N GLY A 108 3.15 -12.73 -8.79
CA GLY A 108 3.61 -14.11 -8.64
C GLY A 108 3.16 -14.79 -7.34
N GLU A 109 3.45 -16.07 -7.21
CA GLU A 109 3.01 -16.86 -6.04
C GLU A 109 3.66 -16.44 -4.73
N LYS A 110 4.91 -15.96 -4.76
CA LYS A 110 5.61 -15.48 -3.55
C LYS A 110 4.86 -14.35 -2.85
N SER A 111 4.06 -13.56 -3.58
CA SER A 111 3.27 -12.46 -3.00
C SER A 111 2.30 -12.93 -1.92
N TYR A 112 1.82 -14.19 -1.98
CA TYR A 112 0.91 -14.72 -0.96
C TYR A 112 1.52 -14.79 0.45
N MET A 113 2.84 -14.91 0.56
CA MET A 113 3.54 -14.85 1.84
C MET A 113 3.39 -13.49 2.53
N TYR A 114 3.16 -12.44 1.75
CA TYR A 114 2.99 -11.05 2.19
C TYR A 114 1.55 -10.54 2.03
N THR A 115 0.58 -11.44 1.87
CA THR A 115 -0.80 -11.07 1.60
C THR A 115 -1.71 -11.38 2.78
N MET A 116 -2.63 -10.45 3.05
CA MET A 116 -3.74 -10.60 3.97
C MET A 116 -5.03 -10.15 3.30
N ALA A 117 -6.12 -10.89 3.47
CA ALA A 117 -7.45 -10.46 3.06
C ALA A 117 -8.05 -9.52 4.11
N LEU A 118 -8.48 -8.33 3.70
CA LEU A 118 -9.15 -7.37 4.59
C LEU A 118 -10.60 -7.19 4.17
N PHE A 119 -11.50 -7.66 5.01
CA PHE A 119 -12.93 -7.52 4.78
C PHE A 119 -13.43 -6.18 5.31
N THR A 120 -14.10 -5.40 4.47
CA THR A 120 -14.76 -4.15 4.85
C THR A 120 -16.26 -4.35 5.06
N HIS A 121 -16.94 -3.34 5.66
CA HIS A 121 -18.35 -3.39 5.99
C HIS A 121 -18.69 -4.54 6.95
N GLY A 122 -17.92 -4.65 8.05
CA GLY A 122 -18.12 -5.65 9.09
C GLY A 122 -19.53 -5.67 9.68
N ASP A 123 -20.22 -4.51 9.69
CA ASP A 123 -21.62 -4.34 10.06
C ASP A 123 -22.57 -5.24 9.25
N GLN A 124 -22.26 -5.51 7.98
CA GLN A 124 -23.10 -6.33 7.10
C GLN A 124 -23.12 -7.81 7.49
N LEU A 125 -22.20 -8.25 8.36
CA LEU A 125 -22.28 -9.59 8.94
C LEU A 125 -23.54 -9.78 9.81
N LYS A 126 -24.09 -8.71 10.40
CA LYS A 126 -25.30 -8.75 11.24
C LYS A 126 -25.24 -9.86 12.30
N GLY A 127 -24.10 -9.98 12.97
CA GLY A 127 -23.84 -11.03 13.97
C GLY A 127 -23.52 -12.40 13.41
N LYS A 128 -23.46 -12.59 12.10
CA LYS A 128 -23.00 -13.86 11.50
C LYS A 128 -21.48 -13.97 11.62
N ASN A 129 -21.02 -15.20 11.77
CA ASN A 129 -19.59 -15.48 11.86
C ASN A 129 -18.93 -15.35 10.48
N ILE A 130 -17.87 -14.55 10.38
CA ILE A 130 -17.07 -14.40 9.17
C ILE A 130 -16.52 -15.74 8.65
N HIS A 131 -16.19 -16.68 9.53
CA HIS A 131 -15.75 -18.02 9.13
C HIS A 131 -16.80 -18.77 8.30
N GLN A 132 -18.09 -18.60 8.62
CA GLN A 132 -19.16 -19.20 7.83
C GLN A 132 -19.27 -18.54 6.45
N PHE A 133 -19.14 -17.19 6.40
CA PHE A 133 -19.11 -16.46 5.13
C PHE A 133 -17.99 -16.97 4.22
N ILE A 134 -16.77 -17.13 4.76
CA ILE A 134 -15.61 -17.63 4.01
C ILE A 134 -15.83 -19.06 3.55
N ARG A 135 -16.28 -19.95 4.44
CA ARG A 135 -16.47 -21.39 4.14
C ARG A 135 -17.55 -21.66 3.10
N ASN A 136 -18.54 -20.80 3.01
CA ASN A 136 -19.62 -20.91 2.03
C ASN A 136 -19.18 -20.60 0.60
N ASN A 137 -17.95 -20.08 0.40
CA ASN A 137 -17.39 -19.83 -0.92
C ASN A 137 -16.01 -20.49 -1.05
N THR A 138 -15.95 -21.60 -1.78
CA THR A 138 -14.73 -22.41 -1.96
C THR A 138 -13.60 -21.59 -2.59
N LYS A 139 -13.90 -20.68 -3.52
CA LYS A 139 -12.88 -19.86 -4.18
C LYS A 139 -12.25 -18.86 -3.21
N LEU A 140 -13.08 -18.20 -2.40
CA LEU A 140 -12.64 -17.30 -1.34
C LEU A 140 -11.82 -18.05 -0.27
N LEU A 141 -12.31 -19.20 0.16
CA LEU A 141 -11.60 -20.05 1.13
C LEU A 141 -10.22 -20.46 0.60
N ASN A 142 -10.12 -20.87 -0.67
CA ASN A 142 -8.86 -21.25 -1.28
C ASN A 142 -7.89 -20.07 -1.38
N PHE A 143 -8.38 -18.87 -1.69
CA PHE A 143 -7.56 -17.65 -1.67
C PHE A 143 -7.02 -17.38 -0.26
N ILE A 144 -7.88 -17.34 0.75
CA ILE A 144 -7.47 -17.06 2.14
C ILE A 144 -6.48 -18.08 2.67
N ARG A 145 -6.61 -19.36 2.32
CA ARG A 145 -5.66 -20.40 2.70
C ARG A 145 -4.26 -20.21 2.13
N LYS A 146 -4.15 -19.53 0.99
CA LYS A 146 -2.84 -19.17 0.41
C LYS A 146 -2.22 -17.97 1.10
N CYS A 147 -3.04 -17.04 1.62
CA CYS A 147 -2.55 -15.82 2.27
C CYS A 147 -1.92 -16.13 3.62
N ASN A 148 -0.60 -15.86 3.78
CA ASN A 148 0.11 -16.08 5.03
C ASN A 148 -0.42 -15.21 6.19
N GLY A 149 -0.91 -14.00 5.88
CA GLY A 149 -1.56 -13.10 6.84
C GLY A 149 -3.00 -13.49 7.19
N GLY A 150 -3.56 -14.52 6.53
CA GLY A 150 -4.96 -14.91 6.73
C GLY A 150 -5.94 -13.81 6.36
N TYR A 151 -6.81 -13.40 7.30
CA TYR A 151 -7.77 -12.33 7.07
C TYR A 151 -8.04 -11.49 8.32
N HIS A 152 -8.56 -10.28 8.10
CA HIS A 152 -9.04 -9.36 9.13
C HIS A 152 -10.37 -8.72 8.69
N VAL A 153 -11.15 -8.21 9.66
CA VAL A 153 -12.45 -7.57 9.37
C VAL A 153 -12.45 -6.14 9.91
N PHE A 154 -12.80 -5.18 9.05
CA PHE A 154 -12.95 -3.78 9.40
C PHE A 154 -14.41 -3.32 9.25
N ASP A 155 -14.83 -2.49 10.17
CA ASP A 155 -15.94 -1.58 10.00
C ASP A 155 -15.38 -0.15 9.96
N ASN A 156 -15.38 0.46 8.77
CA ASN A 156 -14.83 1.80 8.57
C ASN A 156 -15.74 2.92 9.09
N GLU A 157 -17.01 2.62 9.40
CA GLU A 157 -17.96 3.59 9.95
C GLU A 157 -17.80 3.74 11.48
N VAL A 158 -17.18 2.76 12.13
CA VAL A 158 -16.99 2.76 13.57
C VAL A 158 -15.57 3.18 13.91
N GLN A 159 -15.44 4.24 14.72
CA GLN A 159 -14.14 4.64 15.29
C GLN A 159 -13.76 3.70 16.43
N ASN A 160 -13.22 2.55 16.08
CA ASN A 160 -12.71 1.56 17.03
C ASN A 160 -11.21 1.31 16.79
N PRO A 161 -10.33 1.90 17.62
CA PRO A 161 -8.87 1.69 17.49
C PRO A 161 -8.45 0.23 17.61
N GLU A 162 -9.21 -0.59 18.34
CA GLU A 162 -8.88 -2.00 18.58
C GLU A 162 -8.78 -2.81 17.27
N GLN A 163 -9.63 -2.53 16.27
CA GLN A 163 -9.53 -3.20 14.98
C GLN A 163 -8.21 -2.91 14.25
N VAL A 164 -7.63 -1.72 14.46
CA VAL A 164 -6.33 -1.35 13.87
C VAL A 164 -5.20 -2.01 14.63
N ILE A 165 -5.26 -2.04 15.97
CA ILE A 165 -4.27 -2.73 16.82
C ILE A 165 -4.18 -4.20 16.42
N GLN A 166 -5.32 -4.87 16.34
CA GLN A 166 -5.39 -6.28 15.96
C GLN A 166 -4.87 -6.54 14.53
N LEU A 167 -5.14 -5.62 13.58
CA LEU A 167 -4.57 -5.69 12.24
C LEU A 167 -3.04 -5.60 12.27
N LEU A 168 -2.49 -4.61 12.99
CA LEU A 168 -1.03 -4.43 13.09
C LEU A 168 -0.37 -5.62 13.77
N ASP A 169 -0.94 -6.16 14.84
CA ASP A 169 -0.44 -7.38 15.50
C ASP A 169 -0.40 -8.59 14.55
N GLN A 170 -1.40 -8.73 13.68
CA GLN A 170 -1.41 -9.81 12.69
C GLN A 170 -0.36 -9.58 11.59
N ILE A 171 -0.18 -8.34 11.15
CA ILE A 171 0.86 -7.96 10.20
C ILE A 171 2.25 -8.22 10.79
N ASP A 172 2.50 -7.82 12.02
CA ASP A 172 3.79 -8.01 12.71
C ASP A 172 4.13 -9.50 12.86
N LYS A 173 3.15 -10.34 13.18
CA LYS A 173 3.33 -11.80 13.20
C LYS A 173 3.70 -12.34 11.82
N MET A 174 3.02 -11.91 10.76
CA MET A 174 3.31 -12.31 9.39
C MET A 174 4.72 -11.85 8.97
N VAL A 175 5.08 -10.60 9.24
CA VAL A 175 6.41 -10.04 8.95
C VAL A 175 7.49 -10.81 9.70
N THR A 176 7.26 -11.14 10.98
CA THR A 176 8.20 -11.95 11.78
C THR A 176 8.41 -13.35 11.18
N VAL A 177 7.34 -14.01 10.74
CA VAL A 177 7.41 -15.31 10.05
C VAL A 177 8.19 -15.21 8.73
N ASN A 178 8.09 -14.08 8.04
CA ASN A 178 8.84 -13.79 6.81
C ASN A 178 10.29 -13.28 7.08
N GLY A 179 10.80 -13.37 8.31
CA GLY A 179 12.17 -12.98 8.67
C GLY A 179 12.38 -11.47 8.78
N GLY A 180 11.33 -10.68 8.91
CA GLY A 180 11.39 -9.21 8.92
C GLY A 180 11.49 -8.57 7.53
N GLU A 181 11.44 -9.41 6.49
CA GLU A 181 11.61 -8.98 5.10
C GLU A 181 10.33 -8.43 4.50
N TYR A 182 10.46 -7.63 3.45
CA TYR A 182 9.37 -7.15 2.62
C TYR A 182 9.33 -7.90 1.27
N TYR A 183 8.18 -7.90 0.64
CA TYR A 183 8.03 -8.43 -0.71
C TYR A 183 8.80 -7.56 -1.70
N THR A 184 9.61 -8.18 -2.58
CA THR A 184 10.32 -7.46 -3.63
C THR A 184 10.39 -8.27 -4.93
N THR A 185 10.58 -7.56 -6.03
CA THR A 185 10.81 -8.06 -7.37
C THR A 185 11.91 -7.24 -8.04
N GLU A 186 12.46 -7.71 -9.15
CA GLU A 186 13.43 -6.95 -9.94
C GLU A 186 12.91 -5.55 -10.29
N MET A 187 11.63 -5.46 -10.64
CA MET A 187 10.95 -4.19 -10.94
C MET A 187 10.98 -3.20 -9.75
N LEU A 188 10.66 -3.69 -8.54
CA LEU A 188 10.67 -2.86 -7.34
C LEU A 188 12.09 -2.47 -6.92
N GLN A 189 13.05 -3.37 -7.09
CA GLN A 189 14.47 -3.10 -6.81
C GLN A 189 15.06 -2.07 -7.78
N GLU A 190 14.68 -2.11 -9.04
CA GLU A 190 15.13 -1.12 -10.03
C GLU A 190 14.49 0.24 -9.75
N ALA A 191 13.18 0.28 -9.46
CA ALA A 191 12.52 1.50 -9.03
C ALA A 191 13.19 2.11 -7.81
N GLU A 192 13.58 1.29 -6.82
CA GLU A 192 14.28 1.77 -5.63
C GLU A 192 15.63 2.38 -5.97
N ARG A 193 16.42 1.75 -6.87
CA ARG A 193 17.71 2.30 -7.30
C ARG A 193 17.58 3.65 -7.98
N GLU A 194 16.61 3.79 -8.89
CA GLU A 194 16.36 5.04 -9.60
C GLU A 194 15.87 6.15 -8.67
N ILE A 195 14.93 5.82 -7.77
CA ILE A 195 14.39 6.75 -6.77
C ILE A 195 15.49 7.20 -5.79
N GLU A 196 16.34 6.30 -5.32
CA GLU A 196 17.44 6.65 -4.42
C GLU A 196 18.48 7.54 -5.13
N ALA A 197 18.81 7.25 -6.38
CA ALA A 197 19.69 8.10 -7.18
C ALA A 197 19.13 9.52 -7.35
N GLU A 198 17.86 9.65 -7.67
CA GLU A 198 17.17 10.93 -7.81
C GLU A 198 17.07 11.69 -6.46
N LYS A 199 16.78 10.98 -5.38
CA LYS A 199 16.78 11.53 -4.01
C LYS A 199 18.15 12.15 -3.68
N GLN A 200 19.26 11.44 -3.97
CA GLN A 200 20.61 11.95 -3.72
C GLN A 200 20.90 13.19 -4.57
N ARG A 201 20.41 13.23 -5.82
CA ARG A 201 20.53 14.41 -6.68
C ARG A 201 19.80 15.61 -6.08
N ILE A 202 18.56 15.43 -5.63
CA ILE A 202 17.76 16.49 -5.00
C ILE A 202 18.43 16.99 -3.70
N LEU A 203 18.96 16.10 -2.88
CA LEU A 203 19.67 16.45 -1.64
C LEU A 203 20.93 17.27 -1.93
N LYS A 204 21.65 16.96 -3.00
CA LYS A 204 22.86 17.69 -3.43
C LYS A 204 22.49 19.08 -4.00
N GLU A 205 21.45 19.18 -4.80
CA GLU A 205 20.98 20.46 -5.35
C GLU A 205 20.55 21.43 -4.23
N ASN A 206 20.02 20.93 -3.12
CA ASN A 206 19.59 21.73 -1.98
C ASN A 206 20.67 21.85 -0.87
N GLU A 207 21.92 21.46 -1.13
CA GLU A 207 22.97 21.40 -0.10
C GLU A 207 23.24 22.76 0.58
N GLU A 208 23.28 23.85 -0.18
CA GLU A 208 23.52 25.18 0.40
C GLU A 208 22.38 25.64 1.32
N GLN A 209 21.14 25.37 0.95
CA GLN A 209 19.99 25.69 1.78
C GLN A 209 20.01 24.84 3.07
N ARG A 210 20.29 23.55 2.96
CA ARG A 210 20.41 22.66 4.09
C ARG A 210 21.51 23.09 5.07
N LYS A 211 22.66 23.54 4.56
CA LYS A 211 23.75 24.09 5.39
C LYS A 211 23.31 25.33 6.16
N LYS A 212 22.60 26.25 5.51
CA LYS A 212 22.07 27.45 6.17
C LYS A 212 21.08 27.10 7.29
N GLU A 213 20.16 26.17 7.04
CA GLU A 213 19.19 25.73 8.04
C GLU A 213 19.87 25.05 9.24
N MET A 214 20.93 24.26 9.02
CA MET A 214 21.71 23.65 10.09
C MET A 214 22.51 24.69 10.89
N GLU A 215 23.06 25.72 10.25
CA GLU A 215 23.72 26.83 10.96
C GLU A 215 22.75 27.63 11.81
N GLU A 216 21.51 27.81 11.37
CA GLU A 216 20.46 28.45 12.16
C GLU A 216 20.07 27.62 13.39
N LEU A 217 20.01 26.28 13.27
CA LEU A 217 19.77 25.40 14.41
C LEU A 217 20.90 25.51 15.44
N ARG A 218 22.16 25.53 15.01
CA ARG A 218 23.34 25.71 15.88
C ARG A 218 23.39 27.06 16.62
N LYS A 219 22.71 28.07 16.09
CA LYS A 219 22.56 29.36 16.77
C LYS A 219 21.46 29.36 17.84
N LYS A 220 20.49 28.43 17.74
CA LYS A 220 19.30 28.39 18.59
C LYS A 220 19.37 27.34 19.69
N PHE A 221 20.09 26.24 19.46
CA PHE A 221 20.12 25.07 20.32
C PHE A 221 21.56 24.68 20.65
N GLU A 222 21.76 24.02 21.79
CA GLU A 222 23.08 23.52 22.24
C GLU A 222 22.91 22.08 22.83
N GLY A 223 24.01 21.34 22.89
CA GLY A 223 24.05 20.02 23.52
C GLY A 223 23.10 18.99 22.89
N GLU A 224 22.46 18.20 23.73
CA GLU A 224 21.56 17.11 23.31
C GLU A 224 20.33 17.61 22.51
N GLU A 225 19.86 18.82 22.82
CA GLU A 225 18.74 19.42 22.10
C GLU A 225 19.10 19.77 20.65
N LEU A 226 20.31 20.30 20.42
CA LEU A 226 20.83 20.54 19.09
C LEU A 226 20.94 19.25 18.27
N GLU A 227 21.53 18.20 18.86
CA GLU A 227 21.62 16.89 18.16
C GLU A 227 20.26 16.34 17.77
N ARG A 228 19.27 16.48 18.63
CA ARG A 228 17.90 16.04 18.38
C ARG A 228 17.26 16.80 17.23
N GLU A 229 17.38 18.13 17.21
CA GLU A 229 16.80 18.96 16.16
C GLU A 229 17.56 18.81 14.83
N GLU A 230 18.88 18.65 14.83
CA GLU A 230 19.66 18.34 13.62
C GLU A 230 19.25 16.98 13.01
N LYS A 231 19.10 15.93 13.81
CA LYS A 231 18.61 14.62 13.35
C LYS A 231 17.20 14.71 12.77
N LYS A 232 16.31 15.44 13.44
CA LYS A 232 14.93 15.63 12.96
C LYS A 232 14.89 16.38 11.63
N LYS A 233 15.69 17.44 11.49
CA LYS A 233 15.76 18.25 10.26
C LYS A 233 16.39 17.47 9.11
N THR A 234 17.45 16.73 9.36
CA THR A 234 18.08 15.85 8.37
C THR A 234 17.07 14.84 7.83
N LYS A 235 16.36 14.17 8.75
CA LYS A 235 15.33 13.20 8.37
C LYS A 235 14.19 13.85 7.57
N GLN A 236 13.79 15.08 7.93
CA GLN A 236 12.78 15.82 7.17
C GLN A 236 13.24 16.06 5.73
N HIS A 237 14.48 16.52 5.50
CA HIS A 237 15.03 16.73 4.16
C HIS A 237 15.09 15.43 3.35
N GLU A 238 15.47 14.31 3.99
CA GLU A 238 15.50 13.00 3.32
C GLU A 238 14.10 12.52 2.94
N ASP A 239 13.12 12.65 3.84
CA ASP A 239 11.72 12.27 3.59
C ASP A 239 11.12 13.13 2.44
N GLU A 240 11.37 14.46 2.42
CA GLU A 240 10.92 15.37 1.36
C GLU A 240 11.59 15.08 0.00
N ALA A 241 12.91 14.82 -0.01
CA ALA A 241 13.62 14.45 -1.22
C ALA A 241 13.13 13.12 -1.78
N ARG A 242 12.87 12.14 -0.90
CA ARG A 242 12.28 10.85 -1.27
C ARG A 242 10.91 11.01 -1.89
N GLU A 243 10.04 11.80 -1.28
CA GLU A 243 8.69 12.05 -1.79
C GLU A 243 8.72 12.70 -3.19
N LYS A 244 9.63 13.65 -3.42
CA LYS A 244 9.81 14.29 -4.73
C LYS A 244 10.30 13.28 -5.77
N ALA A 245 11.27 12.44 -5.42
CA ALA A 245 11.81 11.42 -6.30
C ALA A 245 10.74 10.37 -6.67
N GLU A 246 9.93 9.91 -5.73
CA GLU A 246 8.83 8.98 -5.97
C GLU A 246 7.77 9.58 -6.92
N LYS A 247 7.43 10.85 -6.75
CA LYS A 247 6.47 11.55 -7.62
C LYS A 247 7.01 11.81 -9.03
N GLY A 248 8.31 11.98 -9.16
CA GLY A 248 9.00 12.22 -10.45
C GLY A 248 9.37 10.95 -11.21
N TYR A 249 9.15 9.78 -10.64
CA TYR A 249 9.54 8.51 -11.25
C TYR A 249 8.79 8.21 -12.54
N THR A 250 9.52 7.94 -13.62
CA THR A 250 8.96 7.71 -14.98
C THR A 250 9.62 6.55 -15.72
N SER A 251 10.05 5.49 -15.04
CA SER A 251 10.74 4.38 -15.71
C SER A 251 9.86 3.65 -16.74
N ASN A 252 10.47 3.30 -17.86
CA ASN A 252 9.86 2.54 -18.95
C ASN A 252 10.33 1.08 -19.00
N THR A 253 11.29 0.69 -18.19
CA THR A 253 12.06 -0.56 -18.36
C THR A 253 11.22 -1.83 -18.25
N PHE A 254 10.20 -1.85 -17.37
CA PHE A 254 9.34 -3.04 -17.15
C PHE A 254 7.98 -2.99 -17.85
N ILE A 255 7.73 -1.96 -18.62
CA ILE A 255 6.43 -1.76 -19.27
C ILE A 255 6.08 -2.92 -20.18
N GLN A 256 7.05 -3.40 -20.97
CA GLN A 256 6.81 -4.46 -21.95
C GLN A 256 6.40 -5.77 -21.26
N TRP A 257 7.14 -6.20 -20.25
CA TRP A 257 6.80 -7.39 -19.47
C TRP A 257 5.41 -7.28 -18.80
N LEU A 258 5.11 -6.11 -18.23
CA LEU A 258 3.82 -5.87 -17.59
C LEU A 258 2.66 -5.93 -18.59
N ILE A 259 2.84 -5.32 -19.78
CA ILE A 259 1.87 -5.40 -20.89
C ILE A 259 1.64 -6.87 -21.27
N GLU A 260 2.69 -7.63 -21.49
CA GLU A 260 2.62 -9.04 -21.88
C GLU A 260 1.91 -9.88 -20.81
N THR A 261 2.24 -9.67 -19.53
CA THR A 261 1.63 -10.39 -18.41
C THR A 261 0.13 -10.08 -18.31
N VAL A 262 -0.25 -8.80 -18.37
CA VAL A 262 -1.66 -8.38 -18.30
C VAL A 262 -2.41 -8.82 -19.54
N TYR A 263 -1.80 -8.71 -20.72
CA TYR A 263 -2.41 -9.15 -21.97
C TYR A 263 -2.69 -10.67 -21.96
N TYR A 264 -1.70 -11.47 -21.55
CA TYR A 264 -1.88 -12.93 -21.42
C TYR A 264 -3.02 -13.29 -20.46
N TYR A 265 -3.17 -12.53 -19.37
CA TYR A 265 -4.26 -12.75 -18.42
C TYR A 265 -5.66 -12.47 -19.01
N PHE A 266 -5.79 -11.46 -19.90
CA PHE A 266 -7.08 -11.08 -20.46
C PHE A 266 -7.46 -11.89 -21.70
N PHE A 267 -6.47 -12.36 -22.48
CA PHE A 267 -6.67 -12.94 -23.83
C PHE A 267 -6.04 -14.34 -24.01
N GLY A 268 -5.22 -14.83 -23.09
CA GLY A 268 -4.65 -16.17 -23.08
C GLY A 268 -5.55 -17.14 -22.31
#